data_d64ec486d35347c89638f5172ed2e4e0
#
_entry.id   d64ec486d35347c89638f5172ed2e4e0
#
_cell.length_a   1.000
_cell.length_b   1.000
_cell.length_c   1.000
_cell.angle_alpha   90.00
_cell.angle_beta   90.00
_cell.angle_gamma   90.00
#
_symmetry.space_group_name_H-M   'P 1'
#
loop_
_entity.id
_entity.type
_entity.pdbx_description
1 polymer ?
#
loop_
_entity_poly.entity_id
_entity_poly.type
_entity_poly.pdbx_seq_one_letter_code
_entity_poly.pdbx_strand_id
1 'polypeptide(L)'
;MTNTTSKDGTTMDMQMSNRVPDWLTPLAWAYIALALLTAAAIGYDIYARQRRHGTVAAELVWIASALYLGPFAIAPYARHGRTPRTTATTTSYEATNPASGPQPVAVAGLPGGGASAVAHLVGVPLVIASGLTIAGINLWVMIIVIGLLAMTFLFAYERASARHGSGTPTPLRAAAAAAILTVLAFDIGMGGWMLLLHFNEFMPPASDGTFWFLMQVGIMLGLVTGYPVVAWLAQRHQVVAPA
;
A
#
# COMPACT_ATOMS: atom_id res chain seq x y z
N MET A 1 -16.36 29.84 -54.52
CA MET A 1 -15.64 30.19 -53.27
C MET A 1 -16.24 29.35 -52.14
N THR A 2 -15.76 28.17 -51.95
CA THR A 2 -16.24 27.24 -50.93
C THR A 2 -15.26 27.29 -49.75
N ASN A 3 -15.76 27.82 -48.65
CA ASN A 3 -15.01 27.99 -47.42
C ASN A 3 -15.05 26.66 -46.63
N THR A 4 -14.02 25.85 -46.73
CA THR A 4 -13.81 24.65 -45.94
C THR A 4 -13.14 25.05 -44.62
N THR A 5 -13.96 25.26 -43.60
CA THR A 5 -13.52 25.44 -42.23
C THR A 5 -13.05 24.05 -41.71
N SER A 6 -11.77 23.83 -41.70
CA SER A 6 -11.16 22.68 -40.99
C SER A 6 -11.40 22.88 -39.49
N LYS A 7 -12.19 21.98 -38.92
CA LYS A 7 -12.52 21.90 -37.50
C LYS A 7 -11.62 20.86 -36.85
N ASP A 8 -10.30 21.06 -36.92
CA ASP A 8 -9.37 20.25 -36.17
C ASP A 8 -9.07 20.91 -34.83
N GLY A 9 -10.07 20.82 -33.94
CA GLY A 9 -9.84 20.88 -32.52
C GLY A 9 -9.12 19.57 -32.10
N THR A 10 -7.84 19.49 -32.36
CA THR A 10 -7.01 18.42 -31.85
C THR A 10 -6.92 18.59 -30.33
N THR A 11 -7.89 18.01 -29.60
CA THR A 11 -7.63 17.58 -28.25
C THR A 11 -6.44 16.64 -28.38
N MET A 12 -5.30 17.04 -27.84
CA MET A 12 -4.19 16.11 -27.61
C MET A 12 -4.66 15.10 -26.58
N ASP A 13 -5.52 14.19 -27.01
CA ASP A 13 -5.71 12.91 -26.36
C ASP A 13 -4.35 12.22 -26.51
N MET A 14 -3.54 12.26 -25.45
CA MET A 14 -2.43 11.34 -25.33
C MET A 14 -3.04 9.95 -25.22
N GLN A 15 -3.41 9.38 -26.35
CA GLN A 15 -3.61 7.95 -26.47
C GLN A 15 -2.25 7.33 -26.21
N MET A 16 -1.99 7.09 -24.90
CA MET A 16 -0.96 6.14 -24.53
C MET A 16 -1.34 4.83 -25.23
N SER A 17 -0.55 4.43 -26.23
CA SER A 17 -0.79 3.18 -26.92
C SER A 17 -0.74 2.08 -25.88
N ASN A 18 -1.89 1.48 -25.62
CA ASN A 18 -2.03 0.46 -24.58
C ASN A 18 -1.71 -0.90 -25.22
N ARG A 19 -0.50 -1.39 -24.99
CA ARG A 19 -0.07 -2.73 -25.42
C ARG A 19 -0.49 -3.85 -24.47
N VAL A 20 -1.29 -3.54 -23.46
CA VAL A 20 -1.76 -4.54 -22.51
C VAL A 20 -2.67 -5.55 -23.22
N PRO A 21 -2.40 -6.85 -23.12
CA PRO A 21 -3.21 -7.88 -23.76
C PRO A 21 -4.64 -7.90 -23.20
N ASP A 22 -5.64 -8.05 -24.05
CA ASP A 22 -7.06 -8.05 -23.67
C ASP A 22 -7.43 -9.12 -22.62
N TRP A 23 -6.73 -10.26 -22.63
CA TRP A 23 -6.95 -11.32 -21.63
C TRP A 23 -6.57 -10.91 -20.20
N LEU A 24 -5.76 -9.88 -20.02
CA LEU A 24 -5.36 -9.39 -18.70
C LEU A 24 -6.51 -8.66 -18.00
N THR A 25 -7.41 -8.02 -18.75
CA THR A 25 -8.53 -7.26 -18.19
C THR A 25 -9.46 -8.12 -17.30
N PRO A 26 -9.98 -9.28 -17.74
CA PRO A 26 -10.80 -10.12 -16.85
C PRO A 26 -10.02 -10.67 -15.66
N LEU A 27 -8.73 -10.98 -15.84
CA LEU A 27 -7.88 -11.41 -14.72
C LEU A 27 -7.69 -10.29 -13.69
N ALA A 28 -7.47 -9.06 -14.14
CA ALA A 28 -7.33 -7.89 -13.29
C ALA A 28 -8.59 -7.67 -12.43
N TRP A 29 -9.77 -7.69 -13.05
CA TRP A 29 -11.03 -7.54 -12.33
C TRP A 29 -11.30 -8.68 -11.36
N ALA A 30 -10.98 -9.92 -11.74
CA ALA A 30 -11.10 -11.08 -10.85
C ALA A 30 -10.19 -10.92 -9.62
N TYR A 31 -8.93 -10.51 -9.82
CA TYR A 31 -8.00 -10.28 -8.71
C TYR A 31 -8.43 -9.13 -7.81
N ILE A 32 -8.88 -8.00 -8.38
CA ILE A 32 -9.39 -6.86 -7.61
C ILE A 32 -10.61 -7.28 -6.78
N ALA A 33 -11.55 -8.04 -7.36
CA ALA A 33 -12.69 -8.55 -6.62
C ALA A 33 -12.26 -9.44 -5.45
N LEU A 34 -11.32 -10.36 -5.66
CA LEU A 34 -10.76 -11.20 -4.61
C LEU A 34 -10.04 -10.37 -3.53
N ALA A 35 -9.31 -9.33 -3.91
CA ALA A 35 -8.64 -8.44 -2.96
C ALA A 35 -9.65 -7.68 -2.09
N LEU A 36 -10.72 -7.16 -2.69
CA LEU A 36 -11.81 -6.49 -1.97
C LEU A 36 -12.56 -7.44 -1.04
N LEU A 37 -12.86 -8.66 -1.49
CA LEU A 37 -13.49 -9.68 -0.65
C LEU A 37 -12.59 -10.07 0.52
N THR A 38 -11.29 -10.19 0.30
CA THR A 38 -10.32 -10.49 1.35
C THR A 38 -10.24 -9.34 2.37
N ALA A 39 -10.17 -8.10 1.90
CA ALA A 39 -10.18 -6.92 2.78
C ALA A 39 -11.47 -6.85 3.60
N ALA A 40 -12.62 -7.10 2.99
CA ALA A 40 -13.91 -7.17 3.69
C ALA A 40 -13.96 -8.32 4.72
N ALA A 41 -13.42 -9.50 4.40
CA ALA A 41 -13.36 -10.63 5.31
C ALA A 41 -12.47 -10.35 6.53
N ILE A 42 -11.28 -9.73 6.33
CA ILE A 42 -10.40 -9.31 7.41
C ILE A 42 -11.08 -8.22 8.25
N GLY A 43 -11.67 -7.21 7.62
CA GLY A 43 -12.43 -6.18 8.32
C GLY A 43 -13.59 -6.74 9.15
N TYR A 44 -14.34 -7.69 8.61
CA TYR A 44 -15.39 -8.41 9.33
C TYR A 44 -14.84 -9.19 10.53
N ASP A 45 -13.72 -9.91 10.38
CA ASP A 45 -13.10 -10.65 11.49
C ASP A 45 -12.64 -9.70 12.61
N ILE A 46 -12.07 -8.54 12.26
CA ILE A 46 -11.64 -7.52 13.23
C ILE A 46 -12.83 -6.89 13.94
N TYR A 47 -13.83 -6.38 13.21
CA TYR A 47 -14.90 -5.57 13.78
C TYR A 47 -16.10 -6.38 14.28
N ALA A 48 -16.60 -7.32 13.48
CA ALA A 48 -17.79 -8.10 13.85
C ALA A 48 -17.47 -9.24 14.81
N ARG A 49 -16.29 -9.86 14.70
CA ARG A 49 -15.85 -10.91 15.62
C ARG A 49 -15.07 -10.40 16.83
N GLN A 50 -15.01 -9.06 17.00
CA GLN A 50 -14.36 -8.41 18.16
C GLN A 50 -12.89 -8.82 18.34
N ARG A 51 -12.14 -9.00 17.23
CA ARG A 51 -10.71 -9.29 17.25
C ARG A 51 -9.92 -7.99 17.06
N ARG A 52 -10.22 -7.01 17.93
CA ARG A 52 -9.64 -5.67 17.84
C ARG A 52 -8.15 -5.71 18.18
N HIS A 53 -7.38 -4.90 17.44
CA HIS A 53 -5.97 -4.68 17.71
C HIS A 53 -5.77 -3.54 18.71
N GLY A 54 -4.55 -3.43 19.25
CA GLY A 54 -4.22 -2.34 20.18
C GLY A 54 -4.38 -0.94 19.57
N THR A 55 -4.31 -0.81 18.24
CA THR A 55 -4.49 0.48 17.54
C THR A 55 -5.31 0.30 16.28
N VAL A 56 -6.14 1.30 15.95
CA VAL A 56 -6.86 1.38 14.67
C VAL A 56 -5.88 1.39 13.49
N ALA A 57 -4.69 1.95 13.69
CA ALA A 57 -3.65 1.97 12.65
C ALA A 57 -3.21 0.55 12.25
N ALA A 58 -3.04 -0.36 13.22
CA ALA A 58 -2.74 -1.77 12.95
C ALA A 58 -3.88 -2.48 12.21
N GLU A 59 -5.14 -2.21 12.61
CA GLU A 59 -6.33 -2.74 11.92
C GLU A 59 -6.37 -2.30 10.45
N LEU A 60 -6.10 -1.01 10.19
CA LEU A 60 -6.05 -0.46 8.85
C LEU A 60 -4.93 -1.06 8.01
N VAL A 61 -3.76 -1.34 8.60
CA VAL A 61 -2.65 -2.00 7.89
C VAL A 61 -3.05 -3.40 7.44
N TRP A 62 -3.73 -4.19 8.28
CA TRP A 62 -4.20 -5.52 7.90
C TRP A 62 -5.23 -5.47 6.78
N ILE A 63 -6.19 -4.53 6.84
CA ILE A 63 -7.20 -4.34 5.79
C ILE A 63 -6.53 -3.84 4.50
N ALA A 64 -5.64 -2.84 4.59
CA ALA A 64 -4.95 -2.28 3.44
C ALA A 64 -4.01 -3.31 2.78
N SER A 65 -3.37 -4.19 3.57
CA SER A 65 -2.52 -5.24 3.00
C SER A 65 -3.30 -6.23 2.14
N ALA A 66 -4.58 -6.47 2.45
CA ALA A 66 -5.43 -7.30 1.62
C ALA A 66 -5.76 -6.66 0.26
N LEU A 67 -5.75 -5.32 0.16
CA LEU A 67 -6.05 -4.65 -1.12
C LEU A 67 -4.98 -4.89 -2.19
N TYR A 68 -3.72 -5.12 -1.81
CA TYR A 68 -2.65 -5.39 -2.77
C TYR A 68 -2.18 -6.84 -2.78
N LEU A 69 -2.19 -7.53 -1.63
CA LEU A 69 -1.86 -8.96 -1.56
C LEU A 69 -3.03 -9.86 -1.98
N GLY A 70 -4.25 -9.34 -2.00
CA GLY A 70 -5.44 -10.13 -2.27
C GLY A 70 -5.56 -11.33 -1.31
N PRO A 71 -5.88 -12.53 -1.82
CA PRO A 71 -6.02 -13.74 -0.99
C PRO A 71 -4.74 -14.12 -0.22
N PHE A 72 -3.57 -13.71 -0.70
CA PHE A 72 -2.30 -13.99 -0.03
C PHE A 72 -2.17 -13.30 1.33
N ALA A 73 -2.97 -12.26 1.61
CA ALA A 73 -3.01 -11.61 2.92
C ALA A 73 -3.62 -12.50 4.02
N ILE A 74 -4.43 -13.49 3.67
CA ILE A 74 -5.14 -14.34 4.64
C ILE A 74 -4.15 -15.12 5.52
N ALA A 75 -3.11 -15.68 4.93
CA ALA A 75 -2.16 -16.52 5.66
C ALA A 75 -1.35 -15.71 6.71
N PRO A 76 -0.72 -14.57 6.39
CA PRO A 76 -0.05 -13.76 7.40
C PRO A 76 -1.03 -13.19 8.43
N TYR A 77 -2.24 -12.76 8.03
CA TYR A 77 -3.25 -12.31 8.97
C TYR A 77 -3.67 -13.41 9.96
N ALA A 78 -3.94 -14.62 9.48
CA ALA A 78 -4.34 -15.73 10.34
C ALA A 78 -3.26 -16.14 11.34
N ARG A 79 -1.97 -15.98 10.99
CA ARG A 79 -0.83 -16.38 11.82
C ARG A 79 -0.37 -15.27 12.77
N HIS A 80 -0.45 -14.00 12.36
CA HIS A 80 0.19 -12.88 13.07
C HIS A 80 -0.77 -11.73 13.38
N GLY A 81 -1.89 -11.61 12.66
CA GLY A 81 -2.86 -10.53 12.82
C GLY A 81 -4.08 -10.89 13.66
N ARG A 82 -4.34 -12.17 13.90
CA ARG A 82 -5.50 -12.59 14.66
C ARG A 82 -5.28 -12.45 16.16
N THR A 83 -5.91 -11.45 16.78
CA THR A 83 -5.93 -11.33 18.23
C THR A 83 -6.90 -12.34 18.86
N PRO A 84 -6.64 -12.86 20.08
CA PRO A 84 -7.61 -13.65 20.84
C PRO A 84 -8.91 -12.86 21.03
N ARG A 85 -10.06 -13.53 21.07
CA ARG A 85 -11.32 -12.89 21.43
C ARG A 85 -11.23 -12.35 22.86
N THR A 86 -11.59 -11.10 23.05
CA THR A 86 -11.78 -10.52 24.38
C THR A 86 -13.09 -11.08 24.95
N THR A 87 -13.09 -12.31 25.44
CA THR A 87 -14.16 -12.81 26.29
C THR A 87 -13.92 -12.19 27.66
N ALA A 88 -14.84 -11.33 28.10
CA ALA A 88 -14.86 -10.77 29.44
C ALA A 88 -15.17 -11.89 30.45
N THR A 89 -14.17 -12.67 30.81
CA THR A 89 -14.21 -13.54 31.98
C THR A 89 -12.83 -13.46 32.60
N THR A 90 -12.79 -12.63 33.63
CA THR A 90 -11.71 -12.40 34.55
C THR A 90 -11.27 -13.72 35.18
N THR A 91 -10.10 -14.18 34.84
CA THR A 91 -9.23 -14.88 35.77
C THR A 91 -7.78 -14.59 35.34
N SER A 92 -7.05 -13.96 36.25
CA SER A 92 -5.65 -13.61 36.14
C SER A 92 -4.79 -14.87 35.96
N TYR A 93 -4.68 -15.30 34.70
CA TYR A 93 -3.55 -16.08 34.27
C TYR A 93 -2.70 -15.18 33.39
N GLU A 94 -1.44 -15.02 33.73
CA GLU A 94 -0.42 -14.44 32.85
C GLU A 94 -0.54 -15.11 31.49
N ALA A 95 -1.35 -14.52 30.63
CA ALA A 95 -1.39 -14.87 29.24
C ALA A 95 -0.03 -14.47 28.68
N THR A 96 0.87 -15.46 28.60
CA THR A 96 2.03 -15.40 27.73
C THR A 96 1.48 -15.06 26.34
N ASN A 97 1.57 -13.78 25.99
CA ASN A 97 1.03 -13.24 24.76
C ASN A 97 1.80 -13.90 23.61
N PRO A 98 1.23 -14.81 22.82
CA PRO A 98 1.95 -15.46 21.72
C PRO A 98 2.46 -14.48 20.66
N ALA A 99 2.03 -13.21 20.73
CA ALA A 99 2.52 -12.12 19.92
C ALA A 99 3.85 -11.52 20.40
N SER A 100 4.42 -11.97 21.53
CA SER A 100 5.67 -11.45 22.09
C SER A 100 6.94 -12.01 21.44
N GLY A 101 6.83 -12.88 20.45
CA GLY A 101 7.96 -13.34 19.65
C GLY A 101 8.39 -12.31 18.61
N PRO A 102 9.65 -12.39 18.11
CA PRO A 102 10.11 -11.53 17.02
C PRO A 102 9.19 -11.74 15.80
N GLN A 103 8.52 -10.66 15.39
CA GLN A 103 7.64 -10.68 14.23
C GLN A 103 8.45 -10.93 12.96
N PRO A 104 7.95 -11.78 12.03
CA PRO A 104 8.62 -11.97 10.75
C PRO A 104 8.81 -10.64 10.02
N VAL A 105 9.98 -10.43 9.43
CA VAL A 105 10.30 -9.19 8.68
C VAL A 105 9.26 -8.89 7.60
N ALA A 106 8.69 -9.92 6.98
CA ALA A 106 7.62 -9.78 6.00
C ALA A 106 6.38 -9.09 6.58
N VAL A 107 6.03 -9.35 7.85
CA VAL A 107 4.92 -8.68 8.55
C VAL A 107 5.29 -7.23 8.90
N ALA A 108 6.54 -6.97 9.27
CA ALA A 108 7.04 -5.62 9.52
C ALA A 108 7.06 -4.72 8.26
N GLY A 109 7.04 -5.31 7.07
CA GLY A 109 6.92 -4.58 5.79
C GLY A 109 5.48 -4.18 5.42
N LEU A 110 4.46 -4.80 6.01
CA LEU A 110 3.05 -4.54 5.66
C LEU A 110 2.62 -3.08 5.84
N PRO A 111 3.05 -2.35 6.88
CA PRO A 111 2.72 -0.92 7.00
C PRO A 111 3.19 -0.09 5.81
N GLY A 112 4.38 -0.36 5.27
CA GLY A 112 4.90 0.31 4.07
C GLY A 112 4.04 0.04 2.84
N GLY A 113 3.69 -1.23 2.59
CA GLY A 113 2.77 -1.61 1.51
C GLY A 113 1.37 -1.02 1.67
N GLY A 114 0.83 -1.04 2.90
CA GLY A 114 -0.47 -0.44 3.21
C GLY A 114 -0.48 1.07 2.99
N ALA A 115 0.55 1.78 3.46
CA ALA A 115 0.71 3.21 3.25
C ALA A 115 0.80 3.55 1.75
N SER A 116 1.55 2.75 0.98
CA SER A 116 1.64 2.91 -0.48
C SER A 116 0.30 2.64 -1.16
N ALA A 117 -0.43 1.60 -0.80
CA ALA A 117 -1.75 1.30 -1.38
C ALA A 117 -2.73 2.46 -1.17
N VAL A 118 -2.82 3.00 0.05
CA VAL A 118 -3.67 4.15 0.37
C VAL A 118 -3.19 5.40 -0.36
N ALA A 119 -1.87 5.63 -0.43
CA ALA A 119 -1.29 6.75 -1.16
C ALA A 119 -1.64 6.71 -2.66
N HIS A 120 -1.69 5.53 -3.29
CA HIS A 120 -2.13 5.40 -4.68
C HIS A 120 -3.63 5.68 -4.84
N LEU A 121 -4.48 5.16 -3.95
CA LEU A 121 -5.93 5.41 -4.01
C LEU A 121 -6.28 6.91 -3.92
N VAL A 122 -5.47 7.69 -3.20
CA VAL A 122 -5.67 9.14 -3.05
C VAL A 122 -4.87 9.91 -4.10
N GLY A 123 -3.59 9.57 -4.28
CA GLY A 123 -2.64 10.32 -5.09
C GLY A 123 -2.90 10.25 -6.58
N VAL A 124 -3.28 9.07 -7.11
CA VAL A 124 -3.55 8.91 -8.54
C VAL A 124 -4.72 9.80 -9.00
N PRO A 125 -5.92 9.75 -8.38
CA PRO A 125 -7.00 10.64 -8.74
C PRO A 125 -6.66 12.13 -8.54
N LEU A 126 -5.93 12.44 -7.47
CA LEU A 126 -5.51 13.82 -7.17
C LEU A 126 -4.61 14.39 -8.28
N VAL A 127 -3.60 13.62 -8.72
CA VAL A 127 -2.67 14.06 -9.77
C VAL A 127 -3.40 14.18 -11.10
N ILE A 128 -4.26 13.21 -11.46
CA ILE A 128 -5.05 13.28 -12.68
C ILE A 128 -5.96 14.52 -12.67
N ALA A 129 -6.69 14.75 -11.58
CA ALA A 129 -7.58 15.90 -11.44
C ALA A 129 -6.84 17.24 -11.46
N SER A 130 -5.60 17.28 -10.97
CA SER A 130 -4.79 18.51 -10.98
C SER A 130 -4.25 18.87 -12.37
N GLY A 131 -4.13 17.92 -13.28
CA GLY A 131 -3.51 18.09 -14.60
C GLY A 131 -2.02 18.45 -14.56
N LEU A 132 -1.36 18.33 -13.39
CA LEU A 132 0.05 18.68 -13.23
C LEU A 132 0.95 17.69 -13.98
N THR A 133 1.97 18.24 -14.65
CA THR A 133 2.98 17.46 -15.36
C THR A 133 4.39 18.01 -15.08
N ILE A 134 5.39 17.15 -15.14
CA ILE A 134 6.80 17.52 -15.17
C ILE A 134 7.35 17.06 -16.52
N ALA A 135 7.93 17.98 -17.28
CA ALA A 135 8.39 17.73 -18.67
C ALA A 135 7.29 17.11 -19.57
N GLY A 136 6.02 17.52 -19.39
CA GLY A 136 4.88 17.00 -20.14
C GLY A 136 4.38 15.60 -19.71
N ILE A 137 4.94 15.02 -18.66
CA ILE A 137 4.62 13.68 -18.18
C ILE A 137 4.05 13.77 -16.75
N ASN A 138 2.83 13.27 -16.54
CA ASN A 138 2.19 13.24 -15.24
C ASN A 138 2.76 12.16 -14.30
N LEU A 139 3.40 11.13 -14.86
CA LEU A 139 4.02 10.04 -14.09
C LEU A 139 5.03 10.55 -13.04
N TRP A 140 5.86 11.55 -13.38
CA TRP A 140 6.80 12.13 -12.43
C TRP A 140 6.11 12.80 -11.24
N VAL A 141 4.99 13.49 -11.52
CA VAL A 141 4.17 14.09 -10.46
C VAL A 141 3.54 13.00 -9.60
N MET A 142 3.03 11.91 -10.21
CA MET A 142 2.49 10.76 -9.49
C MET A 142 3.52 10.14 -8.54
N ILE A 143 4.73 9.86 -9.01
CA ILE A 143 5.80 9.27 -8.18
C ILE A 143 6.08 10.17 -6.98
N ILE A 144 6.23 11.47 -7.18
CA ILE A 144 6.53 12.42 -6.10
C ILE A 144 5.37 12.52 -5.11
N VAL A 145 4.16 12.74 -5.60
CA VAL A 145 2.97 12.94 -4.74
C VAL A 145 2.65 11.66 -3.97
N ILE A 146 2.65 10.52 -4.63
CA ILE A 146 2.37 9.23 -4.00
C ILE A 146 3.46 8.87 -2.98
N GLY A 147 4.73 9.09 -3.31
CA GLY A 147 5.84 8.89 -2.39
C GLY A 147 5.73 9.76 -1.12
N LEU A 148 5.41 11.05 -1.27
CA LEU A 148 5.20 11.95 -0.14
C LEU A 148 3.98 11.55 0.71
N LEU A 149 2.89 11.13 0.08
CA LEU A 149 1.72 10.60 0.80
C LEU A 149 2.05 9.31 1.55
N ALA A 150 2.75 8.38 0.91
CA ALA A 150 3.18 7.13 1.52
C ALA A 150 4.10 7.37 2.73
N MET A 151 5.08 8.28 2.62
CA MET A 151 5.93 8.70 3.73
C MET A 151 5.11 9.27 4.89
N THR A 152 4.13 10.12 4.58
CA THR A 152 3.26 10.74 5.58
C THR A 152 2.41 9.70 6.30
N PHE A 153 1.79 8.77 5.56
CA PHE A 153 0.96 7.72 6.14
C PHE A 153 1.77 6.73 6.96
N LEU A 154 2.94 6.32 6.47
CA LEU A 154 3.83 5.43 7.22
C LEU A 154 4.34 6.10 8.49
N PHE A 155 4.76 7.36 8.43
CA PHE A 155 5.17 8.13 9.60
C PHE A 155 4.02 8.27 10.61
N ALA A 156 2.80 8.54 10.15
CA ALA A 156 1.63 8.62 11.02
C ALA A 156 1.35 7.28 11.70
N TYR A 157 1.48 6.16 10.97
CA TYR A 157 1.36 4.81 11.51
C TYR A 157 2.41 4.55 12.61
N GLU A 158 3.68 4.81 12.34
CA GLU A 158 4.78 4.64 13.31
C GLU A 158 4.53 5.46 14.59
N ARG A 159 4.04 6.68 14.43
CA ARG A 159 3.70 7.56 15.56
C ARG A 159 2.49 7.07 16.36
N ALA A 160 1.46 6.59 15.68
CA ALA A 160 0.27 6.03 16.33
C ALA A 160 0.62 4.77 17.12
N SER A 161 1.42 3.88 16.52
CA SER A 161 1.85 2.63 17.15
C SER A 161 2.78 2.87 18.34
N ALA A 162 3.71 3.83 18.24
CA ALA A 162 4.62 4.19 19.33
C ALA A 162 3.92 4.77 20.57
N ARG A 163 2.75 5.38 20.42
CA ARG A 163 1.98 5.92 21.55
C ARG A 163 1.27 4.85 22.39
N HIS A 164 1.06 3.67 21.84
CA HIS A 164 0.33 2.57 22.48
C HIS A 164 1.25 1.43 22.95
N GLY A 165 2.53 1.46 22.54
CA GLY A 165 3.52 0.50 23.00
C GLY A 165 4.01 0.83 24.42
N SER A 166 4.28 -0.21 25.23
CA SER A 166 4.85 -0.07 26.58
C SER A 166 6.34 0.28 26.62
N GLY A 167 6.97 0.46 25.45
CA GLY A 167 8.38 0.79 25.28
C GLY A 167 8.69 2.28 25.33
N THR A 168 9.98 2.64 25.39
CA THR A 168 10.44 4.02 25.26
C THR A 168 10.00 4.58 23.89
N PRO A 169 9.38 5.77 23.84
CA PRO A 169 8.92 6.35 22.58
C PRO A 169 10.08 6.49 21.59
N THR A 170 9.92 5.95 20.40
CA THR A 170 10.90 6.15 19.32
C THR A 170 11.07 7.63 19.06
N PRO A 171 12.30 8.17 19.07
CA PRO A 171 12.54 9.59 18.79
C PRO A 171 11.94 9.99 17.43
N LEU A 172 11.36 11.19 17.35
CA LEU A 172 10.69 11.68 16.13
C LEU A 172 11.59 11.56 14.89
N ARG A 173 12.88 11.87 15.03
CA ARG A 173 13.85 11.76 13.94
C ARG A 173 14.06 10.33 13.48
N ALA A 174 14.07 9.38 14.40
CA ALA A 174 14.25 7.95 14.06
C ALA A 174 13.01 7.40 13.33
N ALA A 175 11.80 7.73 13.79
CA ALA A 175 10.57 7.36 13.10
C ALA A 175 10.49 7.99 11.69
N ALA A 176 10.84 9.26 11.55
CA ALA A 176 10.88 9.92 10.25
C ALA A 176 11.93 9.28 9.32
N ALA A 177 13.13 9.01 9.82
CA ALA A 177 14.19 8.36 9.04
C ALA A 177 13.78 6.93 8.62
N ALA A 178 13.15 6.17 9.50
CA ALA A 178 12.65 4.83 9.18
C ALA A 178 11.58 4.88 8.08
N ALA A 179 10.60 5.79 8.18
CA ALA A 179 9.58 5.97 7.16
C ALA A 179 10.18 6.37 5.81
N ILE A 180 11.10 7.34 5.79
CA ILE A 180 11.77 7.80 4.56
C ILE A 180 12.56 6.65 3.91
N LEU A 181 13.40 5.95 4.67
CA LEU A 181 14.22 4.86 4.16
C LEU A 181 13.36 3.71 3.63
N THR A 182 12.30 3.37 4.35
CA THR A 182 11.36 2.32 3.93
C THR A 182 10.68 2.68 2.62
N VAL A 183 10.14 3.91 2.50
CA VAL A 183 9.44 4.33 1.28
C VAL A 183 10.41 4.46 0.11
N LEU A 184 11.60 5.02 0.28
CA LEU A 184 12.60 5.11 -0.79
C LEU A 184 13.01 3.72 -1.30
N ALA A 185 13.24 2.75 -0.41
CA ALA A 185 13.58 1.39 -0.81
C ALA A 185 12.40 0.68 -1.51
N PHE A 186 11.17 0.97 -1.07
CA PHE A 186 9.94 0.49 -1.68
C PHE A 186 9.75 1.09 -3.07
N ASP A 187 10.00 2.39 -3.24
CA ASP A 187 9.85 3.11 -4.50
C ASP A 187 10.84 2.64 -5.58
N ILE A 188 11.96 2.01 -5.20
CA ILE A 188 12.84 1.36 -6.19
C ILE A 188 12.08 0.27 -6.96
N GLY A 189 11.34 -0.59 -6.27
CA GLY A 189 10.54 -1.63 -6.92
C GLY A 189 9.28 -1.09 -7.57
N MET A 190 8.50 -0.32 -6.82
CA MET A 190 7.23 0.22 -7.27
C MET A 190 7.41 1.27 -8.36
N GLY A 191 8.26 2.27 -8.13
CA GLY A 191 8.56 3.33 -9.10
C GLY A 191 9.26 2.78 -10.33
N GLY A 192 10.22 1.85 -10.14
CA GLY A 192 10.88 1.15 -11.23
C GLY A 192 9.89 0.37 -12.10
N TRP A 193 8.90 -0.31 -11.48
CA TRP A 193 7.82 -0.97 -12.18
C TRP A 193 6.97 0.01 -13.01
N MET A 194 6.56 1.14 -12.42
CA MET A 194 5.79 2.16 -13.13
C MET A 194 6.56 2.74 -14.33
N LEU A 195 7.86 3.02 -14.15
CA LEU A 195 8.72 3.48 -15.24
C LEU A 195 8.84 2.43 -16.35
N LEU A 196 9.02 1.15 -15.97
CA LEU A 196 9.06 0.05 -16.95
C LEU A 196 7.77 -0.02 -17.77
N LEU A 197 6.61 0.04 -17.12
CA LEU A 197 5.32 0.00 -17.82
C LEU A 197 5.14 1.22 -18.72
N HIS A 198 5.48 2.41 -18.24
CA HIS A 198 5.31 3.66 -18.99
C HIS A 198 6.16 3.69 -20.24
N PHE A 199 7.48 3.44 -20.14
CA PHE A 199 8.40 3.51 -21.27
C PHE A 199 8.25 2.37 -22.28
N ASN A 200 7.56 1.27 -21.91
CA ASN A 200 7.23 0.18 -22.82
C ASN A 200 5.78 0.23 -23.32
N GLU A 201 5.05 1.30 -23.05
CA GLU A 201 3.65 1.48 -23.50
C GLU A 201 2.67 0.43 -22.95
N PHE A 202 2.96 -0.12 -21.76
CA PHE A 202 2.10 -1.05 -21.03
C PHE A 202 1.31 -0.39 -19.91
N MET A 203 1.18 0.94 -19.89
CA MET A 203 0.44 1.69 -18.87
C MET A 203 -0.98 1.96 -19.34
N PRO A 204 -2.00 1.21 -18.86
CA PRO A 204 -3.39 1.50 -19.19
C PRO A 204 -3.87 2.77 -18.47
N PRO A 205 -4.98 3.39 -18.91
CA PRO A 205 -5.56 4.54 -18.23
C PRO A 205 -6.04 4.15 -16.82
N ALA A 206 -6.00 5.10 -15.90
CA ALA A 206 -6.39 4.87 -14.50
C ALA A 206 -7.91 4.58 -14.31
N SER A 207 -8.72 4.78 -15.35
CA SER A 207 -10.12 4.35 -15.40
C SER A 207 -10.28 2.84 -15.64
N ASP A 208 -9.20 2.15 -16.04
CA ASP A 208 -9.22 0.71 -16.30
C ASP A 208 -8.81 -0.08 -15.03
N GLY A 209 -9.49 -1.20 -14.75
CA GLY A 209 -9.13 -2.13 -13.68
C GLY A 209 -7.72 -2.71 -13.83
N THR A 210 -7.24 -2.86 -15.07
CA THR A 210 -5.90 -3.34 -15.36
C THR A 210 -4.82 -2.42 -14.81
N PHE A 211 -5.04 -1.09 -14.80
CA PHE A 211 -4.15 -0.14 -14.15
C PHE A 211 -3.98 -0.47 -12.67
N TRP A 212 -5.08 -0.63 -11.96
CA TRP A 212 -5.06 -0.89 -10.52
C TRP A 212 -4.45 -2.25 -10.18
N PHE A 213 -4.69 -3.27 -11.02
CA PHE A 213 -4.04 -4.56 -10.88
C PHE A 213 -2.51 -4.46 -11.05
N LEU A 214 -2.04 -3.74 -12.08
CA LEU A 214 -0.61 -3.51 -12.30
C LEU A 214 0.02 -2.70 -11.16
N MET A 215 -0.73 -1.77 -10.55
CA MET A 215 -0.28 -1.06 -9.34
C MET A 215 -0.15 -2.00 -8.14
N GLN A 216 -1.07 -2.96 -7.95
CA GLN A 216 -0.96 -3.98 -6.91
C GLN A 216 0.31 -4.84 -7.09
N VAL A 217 0.61 -5.24 -8.33
CA VAL A 217 1.88 -5.93 -8.66
C VAL A 217 3.08 -5.06 -8.30
N GLY A 218 3.05 -3.78 -8.64
CA GLY A 218 4.11 -2.83 -8.29
C GLY A 218 4.31 -2.71 -6.77
N ILE A 219 3.22 -2.67 -5.98
CA ILE A 219 3.30 -2.65 -4.52
C ILE A 219 3.96 -3.93 -3.98
N MET A 220 3.63 -5.10 -4.55
CA MET A 220 4.29 -6.35 -4.18
C MET A 220 5.80 -6.34 -4.52
N LEU A 221 6.19 -5.80 -5.67
CA LEU A 221 7.61 -5.59 -6.01
C LEU A 221 8.29 -4.62 -5.05
N GLY A 222 7.59 -3.55 -4.65
CA GLY A 222 8.06 -2.62 -3.62
C GLY A 222 8.32 -3.31 -2.27
N LEU A 223 7.47 -4.26 -1.86
CA LEU A 223 7.75 -5.06 -0.65
C LEU A 223 9.04 -5.87 -0.79
N VAL A 224 9.29 -6.45 -1.94
CA VAL A 224 10.51 -7.23 -2.19
C VAL A 224 11.76 -6.34 -2.11
N THR A 225 11.75 -5.18 -2.76
CA THR A 225 12.88 -4.24 -2.74
C THR A 225 13.02 -3.53 -1.38
N GLY A 226 11.93 -3.30 -0.67
CA GLY A 226 11.92 -2.73 0.67
C GLY A 226 12.37 -3.72 1.76
N TYR A 227 12.26 -5.04 1.50
CA TYR A 227 12.54 -6.08 2.48
C TYR A 227 13.91 -5.95 3.18
N PRO A 228 15.05 -5.73 2.47
CA PRO A 228 16.35 -5.60 3.13
C PRO A 228 16.42 -4.41 4.10
N VAL A 229 15.81 -3.29 3.73
CA VAL A 229 15.78 -2.08 4.57
C VAL A 229 14.90 -2.30 5.79
N VAL A 230 13.71 -2.88 5.61
CA VAL A 230 12.81 -3.23 6.73
C VAL A 230 13.48 -4.23 7.66
N ALA A 231 14.18 -5.24 7.14
CA ALA A 231 14.93 -6.21 7.95
C ALA A 231 16.02 -5.53 8.78
N TRP A 232 16.77 -4.62 8.17
CA TRP A 232 17.80 -3.87 8.88
C TRP A 232 17.22 -2.93 9.95
N LEU A 233 16.10 -2.23 9.64
CA LEU A 233 15.40 -1.36 10.59
C LEU A 233 14.79 -2.16 11.74
N ALA A 234 14.21 -3.34 11.46
CA ALA A 234 13.65 -4.23 12.48
C ALA A 234 14.72 -4.73 13.46
N GLN A 235 15.92 -5.07 12.98
CA GLN A 235 17.04 -5.43 13.85
C GLN A 235 17.48 -4.28 14.77
N ARG A 236 17.23 -3.04 14.38
CA ARG A 236 17.50 -1.83 15.16
C ARG A 236 16.31 -1.36 16.00
N HIS A 237 15.23 -2.14 16.08
CA HIS A 237 13.98 -1.77 16.75
C HIS A 237 13.39 -0.42 16.29
N GLN A 238 13.55 -0.07 15.02
CA GLN A 238 13.13 1.21 14.45
C GLN A 238 11.83 1.13 13.63
N VAL A 239 11.27 -0.06 13.42
CA VAL A 239 9.97 -0.28 12.77
C VAL A 239 9.04 -1.05 13.68
N VAL A 240 7.74 -0.77 13.59
CA VAL A 240 6.70 -1.41 14.38
C VAL A 240 5.85 -2.29 13.48
N ALA A 241 5.80 -3.60 13.76
CA ALA A 241 4.89 -4.51 13.08
C ALA A 241 3.45 -4.30 13.55
N PRO A 242 2.44 -4.56 12.69
CA PRO A 242 1.03 -4.45 13.06
C PRO A 242 0.64 -5.64 13.96
N ALA A 243 0.59 -5.41 15.25
CA ALA A 243 0.22 -6.38 16.27
C ALA A 243 -1.26 -6.26 16.67
#